data_0c448575f1a4fd064e82367c024ca290
#
_entry.id   0c448575f1a4fd064e82367c024ca290
#
_cell.length_a   1.000
_cell.length_b   1.000
_cell.length_c   1.000
_cell.angle_alpha   90.00
_cell.angle_beta   90.00
_cell.angle_gamma   90.00
#
_symmetry.space_group_name_H-M   'P 1'
#
loop_
_entity.id
_entity.type
_entity.pdbx_description
1 polymer ?
#
loop_
_entity_poly.entity_id
_entity_poly.type
_entity_poly.pdbx_seq_one_letter_code
_entity_poly.pdbx_strand_id
1 'polypeptide(L)'
;MQEDNQKNTGQSTQSKQRHSVSDMERKQKLKETASFKISKKIAKYWDQWYLDPIIGFIAPGAGDVISSLFAIPAFWMSAVKLRSVPLTLAIIYNVLVDAVIGIFPFILADIIDAANKANSKNLKLIEGFVDNDAIIIREVNRKAIMTGIMIVVLCVLIGVIMYFMTQLIAGMGYLISAITTGNV
;
A
#
# COMPACT_ATOMS: atom_id res chain seq x y z
N MET A 1 10.08 -29.91 -47.15
CA MET A 1 10.52 -29.88 -45.74
C MET A 1 11.23 -28.55 -45.33
N GLN A 2 11.87 -27.80 -46.23
CA GLN A 2 12.45 -26.49 -45.88
C GLN A 2 11.45 -25.32 -45.94
N GLU A 3 10.41 -25.35 -46.76
CA GLU A 3 9.40 -24.27 -46.85
C GLU A 3 8.46 -24.18 -45.63
N ASP A 4 8.16 -25.30 -44.96
CA ASP A 4 7.31 -25.30 -43.76
C ASP A 4 8.00 -24.70 -42.54
N ASN A 5 9.33 -24.77 -42.50
CA ASN A 5 10.11 -24.21 -41.38
C ASN A 5 10.23 -22.66 -41.46
N GLN A 6 10.27 -22.11 -42.69
CA GLN A 6 10.30 -20.65 -42.89
C GLN A 6 8.94 -20.00 -42.57
N LYS A 7 7.82 -20.65 -42.92
CA LYS A 7 6.47 -20.15 -42.59
C LYS A 7 6.22 -20.12 -41.07
N ASN A 8 6.66 -21.16 -40.38
CA ASN A 8 6.49 -21.25 -38.91
C ASN A 8 7.31 -20.21 -38.16
N THR A 9 8.54 -19.92 -38.62
CA THR A 9 9.42 -18.89 -38.04
C THR A 9 8.87 -17.49 -38.28
N GLY A 10 8.31 -17.21 -39.45
CA GLY A 10 7.68 -15.92 -39.78
C GLY A 10 6.42 -15.65 -38.97
N GLN A 11 5.57 -16.66 -38.74
CA GLN A 11 4.34 -16.52 -37.95
C GLN A 11 4.66 -16.33 -36.46
N SER A 12 5.68 -17.01 -35.93
CA SER A 12 6.08 -16.86 -34.54
C SER A 12 6.69 -15.49 -34.26
N THR A 13 7.41 -14.92 -35.23
CA THR A 13 7.99 -13.56 -35.11
C THR A 13 6.92 -12.47 -35.22
N GLN A 14 5.95 -12.62 -36.12
CA GLN A 14 4.82 -11.69 -36.22
C GLN A 14 3.90 -11.73 -34.99
N SER A 15 3.64 -12.91 -34.43
CA SER A 15 2.84 -13.03 -33.20
C SER A 15 3.53 -12.37 -32.00
N LYS A 16 4.84 -12.55 -31.84
CA LYS A 16 5.65 -11.88 -30.82
C LYS A 16 5.66 -10.35 -30.99
N GLN A 17 5.79 -9.87 -32.21
CA GLN A 17 5.73 -8.42 -32.49
C GLN A 17 4.36 -7.82 -32.18
N ARG A 18 3.27 -8.47 -32.56
CA ARG A 18 1.89 -8.00 -32.23
C ARG A 18 1.64 -7.97 -30.74
N HIS A 19 2.10 -8.98 -30.01
CA HIS A 19 1.98 -9.03 -28.54
C HIS A 19 2.78 -7.91 -27.87
N SER A 20 4.00 -7.65 -28.34
CA SER A 20 4.83 -6.55 -27.85
C SER A 20 4.21 -5.18 -28.09
N VAL A 21 3.62 -4.94 -29.27
CA VAL A 21 2.95 -3.68 -29.59
C VAL A 21 1.70 -3.47 -28.72
N SER A 22 0.88 -4.50 -28.57
CA SER A 22 -0.33 -4.42 -27.73
C SER A 22 0.00 -4.18 -26.26
N ASP A 23 1.09 -4.77 -25.75
CA ASP A 23 1.57 -4.54 -24.37
C ASP A 23 2.09 -3.11 -24.18
N MET A 24 2.81 -2.55 -25.15
CA MET A 24 3.25 -1.15 -25.10
C MET A 24 2.07 -0.18 -25.11
N GLU A 25 1.10 -0.38 -25.98
CA GLU A 25 -0.11 0.44 -26.02
C GLU A 25 -0.90 0.37 -24.71
N ARG A 26 -1.03 -0.82 -24.11
CA ARG A 26 -1.68 -1.01 -22.81
C ARG A 26 -0.95 -0.25 -21.71
N LYS A 27 0.37 -0.35 -21.64
CA LYS A 27 1.20 0.37 -20.67
C LYS A 27 1.04 1.88 -20.83
N GLN A 28 1.04 2.37 -22.05
CA GLN A 28 0.86 3.79 -22.34
C GLN A 28 -0.53 4.27 -21.90
N LYS A 29 -1.60 3.55 -22.24
CA LYS A 29 -2.96 3.86 -21.79
C LYS A 29 -3.07 3.88 -20.28
N LEU A 30 -2.40 2.99 -19.55
CA LEU A 30 -2.38 2.97 -18.11
C LEU A 30 -1.66 4.23 -17.54
N LYS A 31 -0.53 4.62 -18.13
CA LYS A 31 0.23 5.83 -17.73
C LYS A 31 -0.51 7.14 -18.06
N GLU A 32 -1.45 7.11 -18.99
CA GLU A 32 -2.31 8.26 -19.33
C GLU A 32 -3.52 8.42 -18.42
N THR A 33 -3.82 7.45 -17.59
CA THR A 33 -4.97 7.49 -16.66
C THR A 33 -4.87 8.67 -15.69
N ALA A 34 -6.00 9.28 -15.37
CA ALA A 34 -6.06 10.39 -14.41
C ALA A 34 -5.43 10.02 -13.07
N SER A 35 -5.72 8.82 -12.54
CA SER A 35 -5.15 8.32 -11.28
C SER A 35 -3.62 8.26 -11.33
N PHE A 36 -3.03 7.79 -12.43
CA PHE A 36 -1.58 7.74 -12.60
C PHE A 36 -0.97 9.15 -12.66
N LYS A 37 -1.57 10.04 -13.45
CA LYS A 37 -1.13 11.45 -13.56
C LYS A 37 -1.22 12.19 -12.23
N ILE A 38 -2.29 11.95 -11.45
CA ILE A 38 -2.48 12.52 -10.12
C ILE A 38 -1.43 11.96 -9.15
N SER A 39 -1.23 10.63 -9.08
CA SER A 39 -0.18 10.02 -8.26
C SER A 39 1.21 10.59 -8.58
N LYS A 40 1.51 10.80 -9.87
CA LYS A 40 2.77 11.40 -10.31
C LYS A 40 2.93 12.86 -9.86
N LYS A 41 1.85 13.65 -9.94
CA LYS A 41 1.85 15.03 -9.44
C LYS A 41 2.03 15.08 -7.93
N ILE A 42 1.30 14.24 -7.19
CA ILE A 42 1.41 14.15 -5.73
C ILE A 42 2.84 13.78 -5.34
N ALA A 43 3.41 12.70 -5.91
CA ALA A 43 4.78 12.28 -5.64
C ALA A 43 5.79 13.41 -5.92
N LYS A 44 5.59 14.15 -7.02
CA LYS A 44 6.50 15.25 -7.38
C LYS A 44 6.40 16.45 -6.45
N TYR A 45 5.19 16.89 -6.14
CA TYR A 45 5.01 18.16 -5.41
C TYR A 45 4.98 17.95 -3.90
N TRP A 46 4.38 16.89 -3.41
CA TRP A 46 4.22 16.64 -1.99
C TRP A 46 5.52 16.15 -1.34
N ASP A 47 6.09 15.08 -1.89
CA ASP A 47 7.31 14.49 -1.33
C ASP A 47 8.56 15.37 -1.55
N GLN A 48 8.60 16.19 -2.62
CA GLN A 48 9.74 17.08 -2.89
C GLN A 48 9.74 18.35 -2.03
N TRP A 49 8.55 18.82 -1.64
CA TRP A 49 8.43 20.09 -0.88
C TRP A 49 8.40 19.85 0.63
N TYR A 50 8.56 18.60 1.09
CA TYR A 50 8.56 18.25 2.52
C TYR A 50 7.39 18.88 3.28
N LEU A 51 6.19 18.84 2.69
CA LEU A 51 5.01 19.48 3.29
C LEU A 51 4.52 18.75 4.54
N ASP A 52 4.79 17.45 4.68
CA ASP A 52 4.40 16.64 5.84
C ASP A 52 4.94 17.19 7.17
N PRO A 53 6.26 17.53 7.30
CA PRO A 53 6.77 18.13 8.53
C PRO A 53 6.17 19.50 8.83
N ILE A 54 5.89 20.30 7.81
CA ILE A 54 5.30 21.65 7.99
C ILE A 54 3.87 21.54 8.51
N ILE A 55 3.06 20.65 7.92
CA ILE A 55 1.66 20.43 8.34
C ILE A 55 1.62 19.75 9.71
N GLY A 56 2.49 18.77 9.97
CA GLY A 56 2.61 18.10 11.26
C GLY A 56 3.02 19.04 12.40
N PHE A 57 3.81 20.09 12.11
CA PHE A 57 4.16 21.12 13.08
C PHE A 57 2.98 22.06 13.40
N ILE A 58 2.18 22.42 12.39
CA ILE A 58 1.03 23.34 12.54
C ILE A 58 -0.16 22.62 13.19
N ALA A 59 -0.39 21.36 12.83
CA ALA A 59 -1.51 20.55 13.32
C ALA A 59 -1.04 19.12 13.56
N PRO A 60 -0.58 18.76 14.77
CA PRO A 60 -0.12 17.42 15.11
C PRO A 60 -1.19 16.37 14.81
N GLY A 61 -0.85 15.35 14.03
CA GLY A 61 -1.77 14.30 13.57
C GLY A 61 -2.56 14.62 12.29
N ALA A 62 -2.70 15.88 11.89
CA ALA A 62 -3.39 16.22 10.63
C ALA A 62 -2.52 15.89 9.40
N GLY A 63 -1.19 15.99 9.51
CA GLY A 63 -0.25 15.63 8.44
C GLY A 63 -0.43 14.19 7.99
N ASP A 64 -0.49 13.24 8.94
CA ASP A 64 -0.62 11.81 8.66
C ASP A 64 -1.95 11.47 7.96
N VAL A 65 -3.05 12.10 8.39
CA VAL A 65 -4.36 11.93 7.74
C VAL A 65 -4.34 12.47 6.31
N ILE A 66 -3.77 13.64 6.11
CA ILE A 66 -3.67 14.27 4.80
C ILE A 66 -2.75 13.46 3.88
N SER A 67 -1.58 13.03 4.36
CA SER A 67 -0.67 12.15 3.60
C SER A 67 -1.35 10.85 3.17
N SER A 68 -2.15 10.24 4.05
CA SER A 68 -2.91 9.04 3.74
C SER A 68 -3.94 9.25 2.62
N LEU A 69 -4.58 10.43 2.59
CA LEU A 69 -5.52 10.80 1.52
C LEU A 69 -4.83 10.90 0.16
N PHE A 70 -3.57 11.32 0.12
CA PHE A 70 -2.80 11.38 -1.14
C PHE A 70 -2.39 10.01 -1.68
N ALA A 71 -2.49 8.94 -0.89
CA ALA A 71 -2.33 7.57 -1.37
C ALA A 71 -3.56 7.03 -2.13
N ILE A 72 -4.74 7.69 -2.03
CA ILE A 72 -5.97 7.24 -2.67
C ILE A 72 -5.83 7.03 -4.18
N PRO A 73 -5.21 7.93 -4.98
CA PRO A 73 -5.04 7.70 -6.41
C PRO A 73 -4.16 6.48 -6.73
N ALA A 74 -3.13 6.24 -5.93
CA ALA A 74 -2.26 5.07 -6.07
C ALA A 74 -3.03 3.77 -5.72
N PHE A 75 -3.80 3.80 -4.64
CA PHE A 75 -4.68 2.70 -4.24
C PHE A 75 -5.72 2.40 -5.33
N TRP A 76 -6.40 3.42 -5.84
CA TRP A 76 -7.37 3.26 -6.94
C TRP A 76 -6.73 2.68 -8.18
N MET A 77 -5.54 3.14 -8.55
CA MET A 77 -4.80 2.62 -9.70
C MET A 77 -4.49 1.13 -9.53
N SER A 78 -4.01 0.71 -8.38
CA SER A 78 -3.63 -0.68 -8.11
C SER A 78 -4.84 -1.61 -8.00
N ALA A 79 -5.89 -1.18 -7.27
CA ALA A 79 -7.05 -2.02 -6.98
C ALA A 79 -8.02 -2.11 -8.17
N VAL A 80 -8.29 -0.99 -8.85
CA VAL A 80 -9.35 -0.91 -9.87
C VAL A 80 -8.80 -1.02 -11.29
N LYS A 81 -7.72 -0.30 -11.60
CA LYS A 81 -7.17 -0.26 -12.96
C LYS A 81 -6.26 -1.45 -13.26
N LEU A 82 -5.35 -1.77 -12.35
CA LEU A 82 -4.42 -2.88 -12.49
C LEU A 82 -4.99 -4.20 -11.93
N ARG A 83 -5.98 -4.12 -11.05
CA ARG A 83 -6.64 -5.27 -10.39
C ARG A 83 -5.62 -6.22 -9.76
N SER A 84 -4.58 -5.66 -9.17
CA SER A 84 -3.49 -6.42 -8.56
C SER A 84 -3.56 -6.35 -7.04
N VAL A 85 -4.01 -7.44 -6.41
CA VAL A 85 -4.04 -7.55 -4.95
C VAL A 85 -2.64 -7.38 -4.33
N PRO A 86 -1.57 -8.02 -4.85
CA PRO A 86 -0.24 -7.82 -4.30
C PRO A 86 0.23 -6.36 -4.34
N LEU A 87 -0.01 -5.67 -5.46
CA LEU A 87 0.35 -4.26 -5.58
C LEU A 87 -0.45 -3.37 -4.61
N THR A 88 -1.75 -3.65 -4.47
CA THR A 88 -2.61 -2.94 -3.52
C THR A 88 -2.13 -3.11 -2.09
N LEU A 89 -1.80 -4.34 -1.67
CA LEU A 89 -1.24 -4.61 -0.35
C LEU A 89 0.13 -3.95 -0.14
N ALA A 90 0.97 -3.91 -1.17
CA ALA A 90 2.26 -3.23 -1.08
C ALA A 90 2.11 -1.70 -0.89
N ILE A 91 1.10 -1.09 -1.50
CA ILE A 91 0.77 0.33 -1.29
C ILE A 91 0.24 0.55 0.13
N ILE A 92 -0.65 -0.32 0.61
CA ILE A 92 -1.14 -0.30 2.00
C ILE A 92 0.05 -0.42 2.98
N TYR A 93 1.00 -1.32 2.72
CA TYR A 93 2.21 -1.44 3.54
C TYR A 93 2.94 -0.10 3.67
N ASN A 94 3.19 0.59 2.57
CA ASN A 94 3.88 1.88 2.60
C ASN A 94 3.10 2.92 3.42
N VAL A 95 1.76 2.97 3.28
CA VAL A 95 0.90 3.88 4.06
C VAL A 95 0.91 3.54 5.55
N LEU A 96 0.84 2.25 5.91
CA LEU A 96 0.88 1.81 7.30
C LEU A 96 2.22 2.13 7.96
N VAL A 97 3.34 1.89 7.25
CA VAL A 97 4.67 2.24 7.74
C VAL A 97 4.78 3.74 7.99
N ASP A 98 4.28 4.55 7.06
CA ASP A 98 4.26 6.01 7.17
C ASP A 98 3.46 6.46 8.40
N ALA A 99 2.26 5.92 8.59
CA ALA A 99 1.40 6.21 9.74
C ALA A 99 2.06 5.80 11.07
N VAL A 100 2.71 4.62 11.14
CA VAL A 100 3.42 4.17 12.36
C VAL A 100 4.56 5.11 12.70
N ILE A 101 5.31 5.57 11.70
CA ILE A 101 6.40 6.54 11.89
C ILE A 101 5.86 7.88 12.40
N GLY A 102 4.71 8.33 11.86
CA GLY A 102 4.04 9.56 12.29
C GLY A 102 3.60 9.53 13.76
N ILE A 103 3.19 8.36 14.27
CA ILE A 103 2.81 8.17 15.68
C ILE A 103 4.02 8.23 16.63
N PHE A 104 5.21 7.82 16.17
CA PHE A 104 6.42 7.75 17.01
C PHE A 104 7.56 8.63 16.51
N PRO A 105 7.39 9.97 16.38
CA PRO A 105 8.37 10.84 15.76
C PRO A 105 9.70 10.92 16.51
N PHE A 106 9.69 10.66 17.83
CA PHE A 106 10.88 10.81 18.68
C PHE A 106 11.82 9.58 18.68
N ILE A 107 11.34 8.40 18.24
CA ILE A 107 12.13 7.16 18.29
C ILE A 107 12.87 6.94 16.94
N LEU A 108 12.45 7.61 15.88
CA LEU A 108 12.77 7.22 14.52
C LEU A 108 13.33 8.36 13.66
N ALA A 109 14.03 9.35 14.27
CA ALA A 109 14.57 10.50 13.56
C ALA A 109 15.39 10.11 12.30
N ASP A 110 16.16 9.01 12.36
CA ASP A 110 16.94 8.50 11.21
C ASP A 110 16.09 7.73 10.18
N ILE A 111 14.87 7.29 10.56
CA ILE A 111 13.96 6.57 9.67
C ILE A 111 13.02 7.55 8.96
N ILE A 112 12.83 8.75 9.50
CA ILE A 112 11.97 9.81 8.94
C ILE A 112 12.37 10.18 7.51
N ASP A 113 13.68 10.26 7.21
CA ASP A 113 14.16 10.51 5.85
C ASP A 113 13.77 9.42 4.84
N ALA A 114 13.59 8.18 5.31
CA ALA A 114 13.16 7.06 4.48
C ALA A 114 11.63 6.98 4.31
N ALA A 115 10.86 7.50 5.28
CA ALA A 115 9.39 7.46 5.28
C ALA A 115 8.78 8.60 4.47
N ASN A 116 9.39 9.79 4.49
CA ASN A 116 8.89 11.03 3.87
C ASN A 116 8.67 10.98 2.34
N LYS A 117 8.71 9.80 1.73
CA LYS A 117 8.52 9.59 0.29
C LYS A 117 7.56 8.46 -0.03
N ALA A 118 6.55 8.24 0.83
CA ALA A 118 5.58 7.15 0.64
C ALA A 118 4.88 7.26 -0.73
N ASN A 119 4.50 8.46 -1.15
CA ASN A 119 3.86 8.69 -2.44
C ASN A 119 4.80 8.41 -3.62
N SER A 120 6.07 8.82 -3.52
CA SER A 120 7.09 8.49 -4.52
C SER A 120 7.38 6.98 -4.57
N LYS A 121 7.40 6.30 -3.42
CA LYS A 121 7.53 4.84 -3.35
C LYS A 121 6.34 4.14 -4.00
N ASN A 122 5.12 4.59 -3.71
CA ASN A 122 3.90 4.05 -4.32
C ASN A 122 3.88 4.25 -5.83
N LEU A 123 4.27 5.44 -6.32
CA LEU A 123 4.41 5.69 -7.75
C LEU A 123 5.42 4.76 -8.39
N LYS A 124 6.61 4.59 -7.79
CA LYS A 124 7.64 3.66 -8.29
C LYS A 124 7.15 2.22 -8.38
N LEU A 125 6.39 1.75 -7.38
CA LEU A 125 5.78 0.42 -7.41
C LEU A 125 4.79 0.27 -8.56
N ILE A 126 3.96 1.29 -8.81
CA ILE A 126 2.99 1.28 -9.91
C ILE A 126 3.71 1.30 -11.27
N GLU A 127 4.67 2.20 -11.45
CA GLU A 127 5.45 2.30 -12.71
C GLU A 127 6.16 0.99 -13.02
N GLY A 128 6.93 0.45 -12.08
CA GLY A 128 7.66 -0.80 -12.28
C GLY A 128 6.74 -2.00 -12.46
N PHE A 129 5.57 -2.03 -11.80
CA PHE A 129 4.58 -3.09 -12.02
C PHE A 129 3.97 -3.02 -13.41
N VAL A 130 3.63 -1.82 -13.91
CA VAL A 130 3.14 -1.61 -15.28
C VAL A 130 4.20 -1.97 -16.31
N ASP A 131 5.47 -1.67 -16.03
CA ASP A 131 6.59 -1.96 -16.93
C ASP A 131 7.06 -3.43 -16.86
N ASN A 132 6.46 -4.26 -15.98
CA ASN A 132 6.85 -5.65 -15.72
C ASN A 132 8.32 -5.77 -15.22
N ASP A 133 8.79 -4.79 -14.43
CA ASP A 133 10.10 -4.85 -13.82
C ASP A 133 10.14 -5.98 -12.78
N ALA A 134 10.98 -6.97 -13.02
CA ALA A 134 11.10 -8.16 -12.17
C ALA A 134 11.55 -7.82 -10.74
N ILE A 135 12.37 -6.78 -10.55
CA ILE A 135 12.82 -6.33 -9.23
C ILE A 135 11.65 -5.73 -8.47
N ILE A 136 10.89 -4.85 -9.12
CA ILE A 136 9.72 -4.23 -8.50
C ILE A 136 8.62 -5.25 -8.21
N ILE A 137 8.36 -6.19 -9.12
CA ILE A 137 7.38 -7.26 -8.87
C ILE A 137 7.75 -8.08 -7.64
N ARG A 138 9.05 -8.40 -7.46
CA ARG A 138 9.52 -9.10 -6.27
C ARG A 138 9.36 -8.27 -5.00
N GLU A 139 9.64 -6.96 -5.06
CA GLU A 139 9.42 -6.02 -3.96
C GLU A 139 7.94 -5.93 -3.59
N VAL A 140 7.05 -5.82 -4.59
CA VAL A 140 5.59 -5.82 -4.42
C VAL A 140 5.12 -7.09 -3.70
N ASN A 141 5.55 -8.26 -4.14
CA ASN A 141 5.17 -9.54 -3.53
C ASN A 141 5.66 -9.64 -2.08
N ARG A 142 6.89 -9.21 -1.81
CA ARG A 142 7.44 -9.19 -0.44
C ARG A 142 6.63 -8.29 0.47
N LYS A 143 6.32 -7.07 0.03
CA LYS A 143 5.50 -6.13 0.80
C LYS A 143 4.09 -6.64 1.00
N ALA A 144 3.48 -7.27 0.00
CA ALA A 144 2.16 -7.87 0.11
C ALA A 144 2.10 -8.97 1.18
N ILE A 145 3.12 -9.84 1.23
CA ILE A 145 3.22 -10.87 2.27
C ILE A 145 3.36 -10.23 3.66
N MET A 146 4.23 -9.23 3.80
CA MET A 146 4.41 -8.51 5.06
C MET A 146 3.11 -7.85 5.52
N THR A 147 2.38 -7.19 4.62
CA THR A 147 1.06 -6.62 4.93
C THR A 147 0.06 -7.68 5.36
N GLY A 148 0.03 -8.82 4.67
CA GLY A 148 -0.82 -9.95 5.05
C GLY A 148 -0.52 -10.43 6.47
N ILE A 149 0.75 -10.61 6.81
CA ILE A 149 1.18 -10.99 8.18
C ILE A 149 0.75 -9.93 9.19
N MET A 150 0.98 -8.64 8.90
CA MET A 150 0.57 -7.54 9.78
C MET A 150 -0.93 -7.53 10.05
N ILE A 151 -1.75 -7.78 9.03
CA ILE A 151 -3.21 -7.86 9.18
C ILE A 151 -3.59 -9.02 10.09
N VAL A 152 -3.00 -10.20 9.91
CA VAL A 152 -3.27 -11.36 10.77
C VAL A 152 -2.89 -11.06 12.23
N VAL A 153 -1.70 -10.50 12.46
CA VAL A 153 -1.24 -10.11 13.80
C VAL A 153 -2.21 -9.11 14.43
N LEU A 154 -2.66 -8.11 13.66
CA LEU A 154 -3.61 -7.11 14.14
C LEU A 154 -4.96 -7.75 14.51
N CYS A 155 -5.48 -8.66 13.68
CA CYS A 155 -6.73 -9.39 13.98
C CYS A 155 -6.61 -10.21 15.27
N VAL A 156 -5.49 -10.90 15.48
CA VAL A 156 -5.22 -11.65 16.70
C VAL A 156 -5.18 -10.71 17.90
N LEU A 157 -4.47 -9.59 17.78
CA LEU A 157 -4.37 -8.59 18.86
C LEU A 157 -5.74 -8.03 19.24
N ILE A 158 -6.56 -7.66 18.26
CA ILE A 158 -7.94 -7.20 18.49
C ILE A 158 -8.75 -8.29 19.20
N GLY A 159 -8.66 -9.54 18.76
CA GLY A 159 -9.33 -10.66 19.41
C GLY A 159 -8.92 -10.83 20.87
N VAL A 160 -7.63 -10.71 21.17
CA VAL A 160 -7.12 -10.77 22.56
C VAL A 160 -7.66 -9.61 23.39
N ILE A 161 -7.61 -8.38 22.87
CA ILE A 161 -8.15 -7.20 23.56
C ILE A 161 -9.65 -7.36 23.86
N MET A 162 -10.41 -7.78 22.85
CA MET A 162 -11.85 -8.03 23.02
C MET A 162 -12.13 -9.10 24.09
N TYR A 163 -11.34 -10.17 24.12
CA TYR A 163 -11.43 -11.20 25.14
C TYR A 163 -11.18 -10.62 26.56
N PHE A 164 -10.11 -9.85 26.73
CA PHE A 164 -9.83 -9.22 28.04
C PHE A 164 -10.89 -8.21 28.44
N MET A 165 -11.43 -7.43 27.49
CA MET A 165 -12.51 -6.49 27.75
C MET A 165 -13.79 -7.21 28.23
N THR A 166 -14.15 -8.33 27.61
CA THR A 166 -15.32 -9.13 28.06
C THR A 166 -15.14 -9.70 29.46
N GLN A 167 -13.93 -10.18 29.80
CA GLN A 167 -13.62 -10.67 31.13
C GLN A 167 -13.67 -9.56 32.19
N LEU A 168 -13.18 -8.38 31.87
CA LEU A 168 -13.22 -7.22 32.75
C LEU A 168 -14.66 -6.78 33.04
N ILE A 169 -15.50 -6.70 32.01
CA ILE A 169 -16.93 -6.36 32.17
C ILE A 169 -17.67 -7.40 33.03
N ALA A 170 -17.43 -8.68 32.77
CA ALA A 170 -18.02 -9.77 33.56
C ALA A 170 -17.60 -9.70 35.03
N GLY A 171 -16.32 -9.46 35.29
CA GLY A 171 -15.78 -9.30 36.66
C GLY A 171 -16.39 -8.10 37.39
N MET A 172 -16.52 -6.96 36.67
CA MET A 172 -17.20 -5.79 37.24
C MET A 172 -18.68 -6.07 37.56
N GLY A 173 -19.38 -6.76 36.68
CA GLY A 173 -20.77 -7.16 36.89
C GLY A 173 -20.92 -8.06 38.15
N TYR A 174 -20.00 -9.02 38.36
CA TYR A 174 -19.95 -9.86 39.53
C TYR A 174 -19.74 -9.04 40.82
N LEU A 175 -18.78 -8.11 40.84
CA LEU A 175 -18.50 -7.24 41.96
C LEU A 175 -19.72 -6.37 42.33
N ILE A 176 -20.37 -5.77 41.34
CA ILE A 176 -21.57 -4.96 41.54
C ILE A 176 -22.70 -5.80 42.13
N SER A 177 -22.92 -7.03 41.63
CA SER A 177 -23.94 -7.93 42.16
C SER A 177 -23.64 -8.35 43.62
N ALA A 178 -22.37 -8.65 43.95
CA ALA A 178 -21.95 -9.01 45.30
C ALA A 178 -22.21 -7.89 46.33
N ILE A 179 -21.89 -6.65 45.93
CA ILE A 179 -22.14 -5.45 46.74
C ILE A 179 -23.65 -5.22 46.94
N THR A 180 -24.46 -5.38 45.89
CA THR A 180 -25.91 -5.10 45.95
C THR A 180 -26.68 -6.16 46.72
N THR A 181 -26.22 -7.42 46.73
CA THR A 181 -26.86 -8.53 47.46
C THR A 181 -26.37 -8.71 48.89
N GLY A 182 -25.40 -7.88 49.33
CA GLY A 182 -24.87 -7.96 50.71
C GLY A 182 -24.06 -9.23 51.01
N ASN A 183 -23.57 -9.92 49.97
CA ASN A 183 -22.76 -11.15 50.08
C ASN A 183 -21.24 -10.81 49.99
N VAL A 184 -20.78 -9.83 50.73
CA VAL A 184 -19.36 -9.54 50.94
C VAL A 184 -18.96 -9.92 52.34
#